data_5ce832f9bee215b764bc1a5ed8b41abb
#
_entry.id   5ce832f9bee215b764bc1a5ed8b41abb
#
_cell.length_a   1.000
_cell.length_b   1.000
_cell.length_c   1.000
_cell.angle_alpha   90.00
_cell.angle_beta   90.00
_cell.angle_gamma   90.00
#
_symmetry.space_group_name_H-M   'P 1'
#
loop_
_entity.id
_entity.type
_entity.pdbx_description
1 polymer ?
#
loop_
_entity_poly.entity_id
_entity_poly.type
_entity_poly.pdbx_seq_one_letter_code
_entity_poly.pdbx_strand_id
1 'polypeptide(L)'
;MIVRLSRAINAVECLINLEDKKMKRLFLLSTFIVGILLSSVTTAANLPLEEPMGGKPFGHSVKNIGDGLYVFRWWVYRNIFIVTDEGVIVTDPINLKASKLMLGEIRKITDKPIKFVVYSHNHHDHISGGKIFKDQGATFIAHENVKKELGDHPTYATPLPDITFKDEYSVKLGGRTLELKYLGPNHGDSLVVMRLAREKILFIVDIVTPRRVAFRAMPDFWPDEWVRSLKEIEQMDVDYVISAHGPETEPAIDLASIVKEQRVYLEDLMTAVKTAMDSGTHSPDALRKTVKLPKYKDWQYYEEWLPMNIERIWAYFHMGW
;
A
#
# COMPACT_ATOMS: atom_id res chain seq x y z
N MET A 1 -13.46 -80.97 27.61
CA MET A 1 -14.21 -79.71 27.45
C MET A 1 -13.47 -78.49 28.00
N ILE A 2 -12.66 -78.62 29.03
CA ILE A 2 -11.95 -77.56 29.72
C ILE A 2 -10.77 -76.96 28.90
N VAL A 3 -10.05 -77.76 28.13
CA VAL A 3 -8.87 -77.33 27.32
C VAL A 3 -9.26 -76.41 26.11
N ARG A 4 -10.49 -76.49 25.61
CA ARG A 4 -10.96 -75.62 24.49
C ARG A 4 -11.40 -74.25 24.98
N LEU A 5 -11.86 -74.06 26.21
CA LEU A 5 -12.23 -72.77 26.77
C LEU A 5 -10.98 -71.91 27.08
N SER A 6 -9.92 -72.48 27.57
CA SER A 6 -8.69 -71.77 27.89
C SER A 6 -7.99 -71.18 26.66
N ARG A 7 -8.06 -71.88 25.51
CA ARG A 7 -7.51 -71.32 24.23
C ARG A 7 -8.33 -70.22 23.65
N ALA A 8 -9.67 -70.19 23.86
CA ALA A 8 -10.54 -69.15 23.40
C ALA A 8 -10.33 -67.85 24.23
N ILE A 9 -10.14 -67.94 25.53
CA ILE A 9 -9.90 -66.80 26.41
C ILE A 9 -8.57 -66.14 26.09
N ASN A 10 -7.50 -66.90 25.90
CA ASN A 10 -6.19 -66.38 25.52
C ASN A 10 -6.18 -65.73 24.13
N ALA A 11 -7.00 -66.19 23.20
CA ALA A 11 -7.14 -65.57 21.87
C ALA A 11 -7.90 -64.24 21.92
N VAL A 12 -8.89 -64.10 22.79
CA VAL A 12 -9.65 -62.86 23.01
C VAL A 12 -8.80 -61.82 23.71
N GLU A 13 -8.03 -62.20 24.75
CA GLU A 13 -7.09 -61.27 25.41
C GLU A 13 -5.98 -60.79 24.47
N CYS A 14 -5.51 -61.64 23.56
CA CYS A 14 -4.50 -61.28 22.56
C CYS A 14 -5.07 -60.27 21.53
N LEU A 15 -6.33 -60.43 21.13
CA LEU A 15 -7.02 -59.51 20.21
C LEU A 15 -7.32 -58.14 20.84
N ILE A 16 -7.75 -58.12 22.10
CA ILE A 16 -8.00 -56.88 22.85
C ILE A 16 -6.68 -56.08 23.03
N ASN A 17 -5.58 -56.75 23.34
CA ASN A 17 -4.27 -56.08 23.46
C ASN A 17 -3.70 -55.60 22.13
N LEU A 18 -4.07 -56.20 21.00
CA LEU A 18 -3.66 -55.77 19.68
C LEU A 18 -4.46 -54.50 19.21
N GLU A 19 -5.75 -54.47 19.55
CA GLU A 19 -6.58 -53.27 19.23
C GLU A 19 -6.15 -52.06 20.09
N ASP A 20 -5.84 -52.27 21.37
CA ASP A 20 -5.39 -51.19 22.26
C ASP A 20 -4.02 -50.64 21.83
N LYS A 21 -3.10 -51.49 21.32
CA LYS A 21 -1.85 -51.03 20.72
C LYS A 21 -2.02 -50.30 19.39
N LYS A 22 -2.99 -50.71 18.57
CA LYS A 22 -3.34 -50.00 17.32
C LYS A 22 -4.00 -48.66 17.60
N MET A 23 -4.92 -48.60 18.56
CA MET A 23 -5.57 -47.33 18.96
C MET A 23 -4.57 -46.39 19.61
N LYS A 24 -3.67 -46.84 20.47
CA LYS A 24 -2.61 -45.99 21.05
C LYS A 24 -1.64 -45.47 19.97
N ARG A 25 -1.32 -46.26 18.94
CA ARG A 25 -0.51 -45.77 17.81
C ARG A 25 -1.26 -44.77 16.94
N LEU A 26 -2.57 -44.95 16.69
CA LEU A 26 -3.40 -43.95 15.98
C LEU A 26 -3.52 -42.66 16.78
N PHE A 27 -3.68 -42.74 18.10
CA PHE A 27 -3.77 -41.55 18.96
C PHE A 27 -2.44 -40.77 19.04
N LEU A 28 -1.30 -41.49 19.08
CA LEU A 28 0.03 -40.88 19.01
C LEU A 28 0.35 -40.28 17.64
N LEU A 29 -0.12 -40.90 16.53
CA LEU A 29 0.03 -40.29 15.19
C LEU A 29 -0.89 -39.07 15.00
N SER A 30 -2.11 -39.11 15.55
CA SER A 30 -3.03 -37.97 15.44
C SER A 30 -2.55 -36.78 16.29
N THR A 31 -1.99 -36.99 17.47
CA THR A 31 -1.39 -35.91 18.27
C THR A 31 -0.11 -35.33 17.65
N PHE A 32 0.67 -36.15 16.94
CA PHE A 32 1.86 -35.66 16.23
C PHE A 32 1.49 -34.86 14.96
N ILE A 33 0.44 -35.25 14.22
CA ILE A 33 -0.06 -34.51 13.03
C ILE A 33 -0.76 -33.22 13.45
N VAL A 34 -1.51 -33.20 14.54
CA VAL A 34 -2.13 -31.97 15.08
C VAL A 34 -1.05 -31.03 15.62
N GLY A 35 0.02 -31.54 16.23
CA GLY A 35 1.17 -30.72 16.66
C GLY A 35 1.95 -30.09 15.51
N ILE A 36 2.08 -30.77 14.37
CA ILE A 36 2.73 -30.23 13.15
C ILE A 36 1.82 -29.24 12.42
N LEU A 37 0.51 -29.44 12.43
CA LEU A 37 -0.45 -28.49 11.84
C LEU A 37 -0.63 -27.23 12.68
N LEU A 38 -0.46 -27.27 14.01
CA LEU A 38 -0.49 -26.09 14.87
C LEU A 38 0.82 -25.29 14.86
N SER A 39 1.95 -25.89 14.49
CA SER A 39 3.24 -25.18 14.34
C SER A 39 3.41 -24.47 13.01
N SER A 40 2.57 -24.75 11.99
CA SER A 40 2.64 -24.11 10.68
C SER A 40 1.72 -22.88 10.50
N VAL A 41 0.87 -22.57 11.50
CA VAL A 41 -0.05 -21.41 11.43
C VAL A 41 0.54 -20.15 12.05
N THR A 42 1.69 -20.22 12.73
CA THR A 42 2.28 -19.06 13.43
C THR A 42 3.37 -18.31 12.65
N THR A 43 3.68 -18.67 11.41
CA THR A 43 4.77 -18.03 10.65
C THR A 43 4.34 -17.00 9.61
N ALA A 44 3.05 -16.79 9.38
CA ALA A 44 2.59 -15.72 8.49
C ALA A 44 2.54 -14.32 9.16
N ALA A 45 2.72 -14.24 10.49
CA ALA A 45 2.63 -12.99 11.23
C ALA A 45 3.97 -12.27 11.44
N ASN A 46 5.10 -12.87 11.05
CA ASN A 46 6.44 -12.33 11.23
C ASN A 46 7.24 -12.42 9.90
N LEU A 47 6.70 -11.89 8.82
CA LEU A 47 7.59 -11.43 7.76
C LEU A 47 8.45 -10.33 8.39
N PRO A 48 9.80 -10.44 8.36
CA PRO A 48 10.64 -9.35 8.81
C PRO A 48 10.21 -8.13 8.01
N LEU A 49 9.75 -7.09 8.72
CA LEU A 49 9.61 -5.77 8.12
C LEU A 49 10.98 -5.48 7.49
N GLU A 50 11.03 -5.23 6.19
CA GLU A 50 12.26 -4.89 5.52
C GLU A 50 12.99 -3.84 6.37
N GLU A 51 14.23 -4.12 6.74
CA GLU A 51 15.08 -3.16 7.42
C GLU A 51 15.14 -1.89 6.57
N PRO A 52 15.01 -0.69 7.16
CA PRO A 52 15.12 0.54 6.37
C PRO A 52 16.44 0.52 5.63
N MET A 53 16.42 0.86 4.36
CA MET A 53 17.65 1.06 3.60
C MET A 53 18.51 2.09 4.35
N GLY A 54 19.58 1.64 5.05
CA GLY A 54 20.43 2.47 5.89
C GLY A 54 20.42 2.19 7.38
N GLY A 55 19.74 1.14 7.88
CA GLY A 55 19.89 0.65 9.27
C GLY A 55 19.38 1.56 10.38
N LYS A 56 18.61 2.63 10.07
CA LYS A 56 17.98 3.48 11.07
C LYS A 56 16.59 2.93 11.44
N PRO A 57 16.20 2.96 12.73
CA PRO A 57 14.86 2.55 13.14
C PRO A 57 13.81 3.43 12.45
N PHE A 58 12.70 2.82 12.03
CA PHE A 58 11.56 3.54 11.44
C PHE A 58 11.01 4.57 12.42
N GLY A 59 11.30 5.85 12.19
CA GLY A 59 10.72 6.95 12.94
C GLY A 59 9.28 7.24 12.49
N HIS A 60 8.50 7.86 13.39
CA HIS A 60 7.20 8.43 13.04
C HIS A 60 7.09 9.84 13.60
N SER A 61 6.21 10.64 13.01
CA SER A 61 5.88 11.97 13.50
C SER A 61 4.46 12.35 13.07
N VAL A 62 3.91 13.33 13.79
CA VAL A 62 2.64 13.96 13.42
C VAL A 62 2.88 15.46 13.30
N LYS A 63 2.42 16.04 12.20
CA LYS A 63 2.44 17.49 11.98
C LYS A 63 1.02 18.00 11.85
N ASN A 64 0.67 18.98 12.68
CA ASN A 64 -0.58 19.73 12.55
C ASN A 64 -0.43 20.73 11.38
N ILE A 65 -1.35 20.68 10.42
CA ILE A 65 -1.39 21.58 9.26
C ILE A 65 -2.37 22.72 9.49
N GLY A 66 -3.31 22.57 10.42
CA GLY A 66 -4.36 23.53 10.74
C GLY A 66 -5.75 22.92 10.59
N ASP A 67 -6.74 23.57 11.18
CA ASP A 67 -8.16 23.19 11.05
C ASP A 67 -8.48 21.70 11.27
N GLY A 68 -7.77 21.06 12.19
CA GLY A 68 -7.93 19.62 12.46
C GLY A 68 -7.32 18.69 11.43
N LEU A 69 -6.60 19.21 10.44
CA LEU A 69 -5.84 18.41 9.47
C LEU A 69 -4.44 18.11 10.00
N TYR A 70 -4.06 16.86 9.97
CA TYR A 70 -2.76 16.36 10.40
C TYR A 70 -2.13 15.48 9.33
N VAL A 71 -0.78 15.57 9.19
CA VAL A 71 0.02 14.61 8.43
C VAL A 71 0.68 13.68 9.42
N PHE A 72 0.38 12.40 9.32
CA PHE A 72 1.14 11.35 9.99
C PHE A 72 2.22 10.84 9.05
N ARG A 73 3.43 10.69 9.56
CA ARG A 73 4.55 10.11 8.84
C ARG A 73 5.06 8.87 9.56
N TRP A 74 5.34 7.84 8.81
CA TRP A 74 6.06 6.66 9.25
C TRP A 74 7.14 6.33 8.22
N TRP A 75 8.40 6.59 8.58
CA TRP A 75 9.53 6.49 7.68
C TRP A 75 9.33 7.37 6.43
N VAL A 76 9.31 6.77 5.20
CA VAL A 76 9.10 7.51 3.94
C VAL A 76 7.62 7.64 3.56
N TYR A 77 6.72 6.98 4.30
CA TYR A 77 5.28 7.03 4.06
C TYR A 77 4.62 8.16 4.82
N ARG A 78 3.67 8.81 4.17
CA ARG A 78 2.81 9.81 4.78
C ARG A 78 1.36 9.48 4.48
N ASN A 79 0.50 9.77 5.41
CA ASN A 79 -0.94 9.84 5.22
C ASN A 79 -1.51 11.05 5.96
N ILE A 80 -2.78 11.31 5.78
CA ILE A 80 -3.47 12.38 6.50
C ILE A 80 -4.56 11.79 7.41
N PHE A 81 -4.83 12.51 8.51
CA PHE A 81 -6.06 12.31 9.25
C PHE A 81 -6.68 13.66 9.60
N ILE A 82 -8.01 13.67 9.69
CA ILE A 82 -8.81 14.87 9.92
C ILE A 82 -9.63 14.66 11.19
N VAL A 83 -9.37 15.49 12.19
CA VAL A 83 -10.12 15.51 13.46
C VAL A 83 -11.25 16.51 13.34
N THR A 84 -12.47 16.07 13.62
CA THR A 84 -13.68 16.89 13.59
C THR A 84 -14.44 16.78 14.91
N ASP A 85 -15.52 17.53 15.07
CA ASP A 85 -16.38 17.43 16.27
C ASP A 85 -17.17 16.13 16.34
N GLU A 86 -17.37 15.43 15.23
CA GLU A 86 -18.14 14.18 15.15
C GLU A 86 -17.29 12.92 15.10
N GLY A 87 -15.95 13.05 14.91
CA GLY A 87 -15.05 11.91 14.79
C GLY A 87 -13.83 12.22 13.95
N VAL A 88 -13.13 11.16 13.52
CA VAL A 88 -11.90 11.26 12.75
C VAL A 88 -12.06 10.53 11.41
N ILE A 89 -11.54 11.14 10.33
CA ILE A 89 -11.29 10.53 9.04
C ILE A 89 -9.80 10.20 8.97
N VAL A 90 -9.44 8.98 8.59
CA VAL A 90 -8.06 8.51 8.38
C VAL A 90 -7.91 8.09 6.93
N THR A 91 -6.75 8.37 6.32
CA THR A 91 -6.38 7.79 5.02
C THR A 91 -5.30 6.73 5.21
N ASP A 92 -5.19 5.81 4.28
CA ASP A 92 -4.12 4.81 4.14
C ASP A 92 -3.44 4.34 5.44
N PRO A 93 -3.85 3.21 5.99
CA PRO A 93 -3.29 2.68 7.23
C PRO A 93 -1.81 2.33 7.19
N ILE A 94 -1.20 2.23 6.01
CA ILE A 94 0.19 1.86 5.70
C ILE A 94 0.45 0.37 6.02
N ASN A 95 0.58 0.03 7.31
CA ASN A 95 0.74 -1.34 7.81
C ASN A 95 0.36 -1.43 9.29
N LEU A 96 0.32 -2.63 9.85
CA LEU A 96 -0.10 -2.85 11.26
C LEU A 96 0.73 -2.07 12.29
N LYS A 97 2.03 -1.88 12.06
CA LYS A 97 2.89 -1.13 12.98
C LYS A 97 2.60 0.37 12.88
N ALA A 98 2.54 0.89 11.67
CA ALA A 98 2.22 2.30 11.41
C ALA A 98 0.81 2.65 11.93
N SER A 99 -0.19 1.81 11.68
CA SER A 99 -1.56 2.01 12.17
C SER A 99 -1.67 2.08 13.69
N LYS A 100 -0.93 1.20 14.41
CA LYS A 100 -0.91 1.24 15.87
C LYS A 100 -0.28 2.54 16.39
N LEU A 101 0.81 2.99 15.78
CA LEU A 101 1.46 4.25 16.13
C LEU A 101 0.54 5.42 15.81
N MET A 102 -0.06 5.46 14.63
CA MET A 102 -0.98 6.50 14.20
C MET A 102 -2.20 6.59 15.13
N LEU A 103 -2.82 5.47 15.48
CA LEU A 103 -3.92 5.44 16.43
C LEU A 103 -3.47 6.01 17.80
N GLY A 104 -2.29 5.64 18.27
CA GLY A 104 -1.72 6.19 19.51
C GLY A 104 -1.53 7.71 19.46
N GLU A 105 -1.06 8.24 18.31
CA GLU A 105 -0.93 9.69 18.11
C GLU A 105 -2.30 10.38 18.03
N ILE A 106 -3.28 9.81 17.33
CA ILE A 106 -4.65 10.33 17.28
C ILE A 106 -5.25 10.41 18.69
N ARG A 107 -5.03 9.39 19.54
CA ARG A 107 -5.56 9.36 20.92
C ARG A 107 -4.92 10.38 21.86
N LYS A 108 -3.73 10.92 21.53
CA LYS A 108 -3.16 12.08 22.26
C LYS A 108 -3.86 13.40 21.90
N ILE A 109 -4.53 13.46 20.75
CA ILE A 109 -5.20 14.65 20.23
C ILE A 109 -6.70 14.62 20.56
N THR A 110 -7.34 13.45 20.46
CA THR A 110 -8.80 13.32 20.63
C THR A 110 -9.21 11.90 21.03
N ASP A 111 -10.25 11.80 21.86
CA ASP A 111 -10.92 10.53 22.19
C ASP A 111 -12.06 10.18 21.23
N LYS A 112 -12.34 11.04 20.24
CA LYS A 112 -13.43 10.84 19.28
C LYS A 112 -13.22 9.58 18.44
N PRO A 113 -14.32 8.91 18.03
CA PRO A 113 -14.21 7.67 17.26
C PRO A 113 -13.60 7.90 15.87
N ILE A 114 -12.83 6.91 15.39
CA ILE A 114 -12.47 6.85 13.97
C ILE A 114 -13.74 6.44 13.21
N LYS A 115 -14.28 7.34 12.40
CA LYS A 115 -15.51 7.11 11.64
C LYS A 115 -15.26 6.53 10.27
N PHE A 116 -14.25 7.06 9.57
CA PHE A 116 -13.94 6.66 8.21
C PHE A 116 -12.46 6.34 8.04
N VAL A 117 -12.19 5.31 7.25
CA VAL A 117 -10.86 5.01 6.69
C VAL A 117 -11.00 5.02 5.18
N VAL A 118 -10.19 5.82 4.51
CA VAL A 118 -10.19 5.96 3.05
C VAL A 118 -8.93 5.32 2.50
N TYR A 119 -9.06 4.40 1.57
CA TYR A 119 -7.94 3.84 0.81
C TYR A 119 -7.69 4.65 -0.46
N SER A 120 -6.43 4.96 -0.71
CA SER A 120 -6.03 5.64 -1.95
C SER A 120 -6.09 4.72 -3.16
N HIS A 121 -5.60 3.49 -3.02
CA HIS A 121 -5.54 2.46 -4.06
C HIS A 121 -5.34 1.07 -3.44
N ASN A 122 -5.12 0.03 -4.23
CA ASN A 122 -5.06 -1.37 -3.77
C ASN A 122 -3.68 -1.85 -3.26
N HIS A 123 -2.63 -1.04 -3.32
CA HIS A 123 -1.30 -1.47 -2.92
C HIS A 123 -1.18 -1.69 -1.40
N HIS A 124 -0.63 -2.84 -1.03
CA HIS A 124 -0.59 -3.31 0.35
C HIS A 124 0.32 -2.48 1.25
N ASP A 125 1.34 -1.83 0.74
CA ASP A 125 2.23 -0.94 1.50
C ASP A 125 1.55 0.37 1.92
N HIS A 126 0.35 0.67 1.38
CA HIS A 126 -0.50 1.79 1.79
C HIS A 126 -1.68 1.35 2.66
N ILE A 127 -2.29 0.19 2.40
CA ILE A 127 -3.59 -0.15 2.98
C ILE A 127 -3.60 -1.33 3.95
N SER A 128 -2.47 -2.02 4.18
CA SER A 128 -2.42 -3.27 4.98
C SER A 128 -2.63 -3.05 6.47
N GLY A 129 -2.80 -2.00 7.06
CA GLY A 129 -2.92 -1.83 8.51
C GLY A 129 -4.34 -1.62 9.03
N GLY A 130 -5.35 -1.68 8.16
CA GLY A 130 -6.70 -1.21 8.43
C GLY A 130 -7.47 -1.92 9.54
N LYS A 131 -7.12 -3.17 9.84
CA LYS A 131 -7.89 -3.99 10.80
C LYS A 131 -8.08 -3.33 12.17
N ILE A 132 -7.09 -2.62 12.69
CA ILE A 132 -7.19 -1.96 14.00
C ILE A 132 -8.31 -0.88 14.04
N PHE A 133 -8.58 -0.23 12.91
CA PHE A 133 -9.66 0.74 12.78
C PHE A 133 -11.01 0.04 12.54
N LYS A 134 -11.02 -1.06 11.78
CA LYS A 134 -12.21 -1.87 11.56
C LYS A 134 -12.75 -2.43 12.88
N ASP A 135 -11.88 -2.92 13.74
CA ASP A 135 -12.22 -3.45 15.06
C ASP A 135 -12.83 -2.37 15.99
N GLN A 136 -12.62 -1.08 15.70
CA GLN A 136 -13.23 0.05 16.39
C GLN A 136 -14.51 0.57 15.71
N GLY A 137 -15.00 -0.11 14.67
CA GLY A 137 -16.24 0.23 14.00
C GLY A 137 -16.11 1.28 12.89
N ALA A 138 -14.90 1.55 12.41
CA ALA A 138 -14.70 2.46 11.28
C ALA A 138 -15.30 1.90 9.99
N THR A 139 -15.90 2.78 9.18
CA THR A 139 -16.39 2.48 7.83
C THR A 139 -15.27 2.72 6.82
N PHE A 140 -15.01 1.74 5.96
CA PHE A 140 -13.96 1.79 4.94
C PHE A 140 -14.51 2.21 3.59
N ILE A 141 -13.83 3.14 2.92
CA ILE A 141 -14.23 3.76 1.65
C ILE A 141 -13.08 3.62 0.67
N ALA A 142 -13.35 3.16 -0.56
CA ALA A 142 -12.37 3.05 -1.63
C ALA A 142 -13.03 3.08 -3.01
N HIS A 143 -12.20 3.24 -4.05
CA HIS A 143 -12.62 2.99 -5.42
C HIS A 143 -13.08 1.53 -5.61
N GLU A 144 -14.05 1.27 -6.50
CA GLU A 144 -14.61 -0.08 -6.69
C GLU A 144 -13.56 -1.13 -7.11
N ASN A 145 -12.53 -0.73 -7.86
CA ASN A 145 -11.44 -1.61 -8.26
C ASN A 145 -10.58 -2.07 -7.07
N VAL A 146 -10.44 -1.25 -6.02
CA VAL A 146 -9.78 -1.70 -4.77
C VAL A 146 -10.52 -2.87 -4.16
N LYS A 147 -11.86 -2.81 -4.12
CA LYS A 147 -12.67 -3.89 -3.57
C LYS A 147 -12.57 -5.16 -4.39
N LYS A 148 -12.57 -5.02 -5.72
CA LYS A 148 -12.41 -6.13 -6.65
C LYS A 148 -11.07 -6.83 -6.42
N GLU A 149 -9.97 -6.08 -6.42
CA GLU A 149 -8.63 -6.61 -6.23
C GLU A 149 -8.45 -7.30 -4.86
N LEU A 150 -8.90 -6.66 -3.77
CA LEU A 150 -8.85 -7.25 -2.43
C LEU A 150 -9.77 -8.48 -2.30
N GLY A 151 -10.88 -8.53 -3.01
CA GLY A 151 -11.78 -9.70 -3.05
C GLY A 151 -11.12 -10.91 -3.67
N ASP A 152 -10.31 -10.70 -4.70
CA ASP A 152 -9.54 -11.75 -5.38
C ASP A 152 -8.32 -12.19 -4.53
N HIS A 153 -7.74 -11.27 -3.76
CA HIS A 153 -6.54 -11.51 -2.94
C HIS A 153 -6.70 -11.00 -1.49
N PRO A 154 -7.67 -11.53 -0.71
CA PRO A 154 -7.94 -11.02 0.63
C PRO A 154 -6.77 -11.28 1.57
N THR A 155 -6.44 -10.27 2.40
CA THR A 155 -5.49 -10.41 3.50
C THR A 155 -6.14 -10.11 4.84
N TYR A 156 -5.68 -10.75 5.90
CA TYR A 156 -6.22 -10.55 7.25
C TYR A 156 -6.09 -9.10 7.74
N ALA A 157 -5.02 -8.40 7.32
CA ALA A 157 -4.72 -7.07 7.81
C ALA A 157 -5.40 -5.94 7.02
N THR A 158 -6.01 -6.26 5.87
CA THR A 158 -6.59 -5.29 4.93
C THR A 158 -8.11 -5.54 4.82
N PRO A 159 -8.94 -4.82 5.59
CA PRO A 159 -10.39 -4.94 5.49
C PRO A 159 -10.91 -4.55 4.10
N LEU A 160 -11.93 -5.26 3.63
CA LEU A 160 -12.66 -4.85 2.43
C LEU A 160 -13.36 -3.51 2.66
N PRO A 161 -13.45 -2.64 1.64
CA PRO A 161 -14.26 -1.44 1.69
C PRO A 161 -15.73 -1.76 1.93
N ASP A 162 -16.36 -1.02 2.83
CA ASP A 162 -17.80 -1.07 3.08
C ASP A 162 -18.57 -0.26 2.03
N ILE A 163 -17.99 0.90 1.63
CA ILE A 163 -18.51 1.81 0.61
C ILE A 163 -17.53 1.85 -0.54
N THR A 164 -18.05 1.68 -1.75
CA THR A 164 -17.27 1.84 -2.98
C THR A 164 -17.89 2.88 -3.89
N PHE A 165 -17.08 3.52 -4.72
CA PHE A 165 -17.51 4.48 -5.73
C PHE A 165 -16.71 4.26 -7.02
N LYS A 166 -17.17 4.88 -8.12
CA LYS A 166 -16.57 4.69 -9.43
C LYS A 166 -15.74 5.90 -9.88
N ASP A 167 -16.31 7.08 -9.87
CA ASP A 167 -15.64 8.27 -10.43
C ASP A 167 -15.24 9.25 -9.32
N GLU A 168 -16.20 9.69 -8.53
CA GLU A 168 -16.02 10.66 -7.45
C GLU A 168 -16.83 10.31 -6.21
N TYR A 169 -16.33 10.68 -5.05
CA TYR A 169 -17.05 10.53 -3.79
C TYR A 169 -16.65 11.64 -2.81
N SER A 170 -17.55 12.02 -1.93
CA SER A 170 -17.28 13.00 -0.87
C SER A 170 -17.53 12.41 0.51
N VAL A 171 -16.45 12.28 1.29
CA VAL A 171 -16.54 11.91 2.72
C VAL A 171 -16.81 13.16 3.54
N LYS A 172 -17.99 13.23 4.19
CA LYS A 172 -18.41 14.37 5.00
C LYS A 172 -18.49 13.98 6.46
N LEU A 173 -17.90 14.76 7.36
CA LEU A 173 -17.91 14.55 8.80
C LEU A 173 -17.63 15.85 9.54
N GLY A 174 -18.48 16.25 10.49
CA GLY A 174 -18.29 17.41 11.37
C GLY A 174 -17.93 18.68 10.61
N GLY A 175 -18.66 19.00 9.55
CA GLY A 175 -18.44 20.19 8.73
C GLY A 175 -17.19 20.12 7.80
N ARG A 176 -16.47 19.00 7.78
CA ARG A 176 -15.33 18.76 6.87
C ARG A 176 -15.73 17.88 5.71
N THR A 177 -15.11 18.13 4.57
CA THR A 177 -15.30 17.33 3.34
C THR A 177 -13.95 16.94 2.79
N LEU A 178 -13.76 15.63 2.56
CA LEU A 178 -12.66 15.06 1.80
C LEU A 178 -13.23 14.56 0.47
N GLU A 179 -12.86 15.21 -0.62
CA GLU A 179 -13.30 14.88 -1.98
C GLU A 179 -12.34 13.85 -2.57
N LEU A 180 -12.87 12.73 -3.04
CA LEU A 180 -12.13 11.65 -3.67
C LEU A 180 -12.42 11.67 -5.16
N LYS A 181 -11.37 11.60 -6.01
CA LYS A 181 -11.53 11.57 -7.45
C LYS A 181 -10.64 10.51 -8.08
N TYR A 182 -11.24 9.63 -8.86
CA TYR A 182 -10.54 8.71 -9.72
C TYR A 182 -10.23 9.38 -11.06
N LEU A 183 -8.98 9.25 -11.51
CA LEU A 183 -8.51 9.90 -12.73
C LEU A 183 -8.27 8.92 -13.89
N GLY A 184 -8.82 7.70 -13.80
CA GLY A 184 -8.48 6.62 -14.72
C GLY A 184 -7.18 5.91 -14.32
N PRO A 185 -6.75 4.90 -15.08
CA PRO A 185 -5.49 4.20 -14.85
C PRO A 185 -4.32 5.19 -14.86
N ASN A 186 -3.36 5.01 -13.95
CA ASN A 186 -2.12 5.77 -13.90
C ASN A 186 -1.04 4.99 -13.14
N HIS A 187 -1.26 4.70 -11.86
CA HIS A 187 -0.54 3.75 -11.03
C HIS A 187 -1.55 2.67 -10.61
N GLY A 188 -1.52 1.53 -11.30
CA GLY A 188 -2.65 0.60 -11.31
C GLY A 188 -3.91 1.23 -11.93
N ASP A 189 -5.07 0.71 -11.54
CA ASP A 189 -6.37 1.14 -12.04
C ASP A 189 -7.37 1.53 -10.93
N SER A 190 -6.87 1.85 -9.74
CA SER A 190 -7.70 2.13 -8.57
C SER A 190 -7.32 3.39 -7.79
N LEU A 191 -6.23 4.07 -8.19
CA LEU A 191 -5.70 5.20 -7.44
C LEU A 191 -6.60 6.43 -7.55
N VAL A 192 -6.96 6.96 -6.38
CA VAL A 192 -7.73 8.21 -6.24
C VAL A 192 -6.88 9.31 -5.63
N VAL A 193 -7.08 10.53 -6.08
CA VAL A 193 -6.57 11.74 -5.41
C VAL A 193 -7.61 12.25 -4.41
N MET A 194 -7.15 12.89 -3.33
CA MET A 194 -8.00 13.31 -2.23
C MET A 194 -7.86 14.82 -1.99
N ARG A 195 -8.91 15.58 -2.29
CA ARG A 195 -8.90 17.04 -2.21
C ARG A 195 -9.60 17.55 -0.96
N LEU A 196 -8.96 18.50 -0.32
CA LEU A 196 -9.50 19.35 0.74
C LEU A 196 -9.75 20.75 0.12
N ALA A 197 -10.93 20.93 -0.45
CA ALA A 197 -11.24 22.11 -1.26
C ALA A 197 -11.14 23.43 -0.49
N ARG A 198 -11.57 23.44 0.79
CA ARG A 198 -11.50 24.63 1.66
C ARG A 198 -10.07 25.07 1.94
N GLU A 199 -9.17 24.11 2.13
CA GLU A 199 -7.74 24.33 2.40
C GLU A 199 -6.92 24.50 1.12
N LYS A 200 -7.51 24.21 -0.04
CA LYS A 200 -6.81 24.11 -1.34
C LYS A 200 -5.63 23.15 -1.29
N ILE A 201 -5.80 22.02 -0.59
CA ILE A 201 -4.78 20.99 -0.44
C ILE A 201 -5.22 19.73 -1.19
N LEU A 202 -4.28 19.09 -1.88
CA LEU A 202 -4.44 17.78 -2.47
C LEU A 202 -3.51 16.78 -1.81
N PHE A 203 -4.04 15.67 -1.31
CA PHE A 203 -3.27 14.51 -0.90
C PHE A 203 -3.14 13.55 -2.08
N ILE A 204 -1.91 13.24 -2.46
CA ILE A 204 -1.57 12.41 -3.62
C ILE A 204 -0.64 11.28 -3.17
N VAL A 205 -0.99 10.05 -3.59
CA VAL A 205 -0.19 8.87 -3.33
C VAL A 205 0.52 8.46 -4.63
N ASP A 206 1.77 8.05 -4.55
CA ASP A 206 2.65 7.44 -5.56
C ASP A 206 2.92 8.19 -6.88
N ILE A 207 1.94 8.88 -7.45
CA ILE A 207 2.09 9.55 -8.76
C ILE A 207 2.78 10.92 -8.67
N VAL A 208 3.02 11.44 -7.48
CA VAL A 208 3.82 12.65 -7.25
C VAL A 208 4.74 12.43 -6.06
N THR A 209 6.04 12.55 -6.29
CA THR A 209 7.05 12.52 -5.22
C THR A 209 8.04 13.66 -5.46
N PRO A 210 8.15 14.61 -4.53
CA PRO A 210 8.98 15.80 -4.71
C PRO A 210 10.43 15.46 -5.05
N ARG A 211 10.95 16.01 -6.14
CA ARG A 211 12.35 15.93 -6.57
C ARG A 211 12.96 14.51 -6.48
N ARG A 212 12.16 13.52 -6.89
CA ARG A 212 12.57 12.12 -6.99
C ARG A 212 12.21 11.59 -8.38
N VAL A 213 13.13 10.87 -9.02
CA VAL A 213 12.82 10.13 -10.25
C VAL A 213 11.76 9.06 -9.97
N ALA A 214 11.06 8.58 -10.99
CA ALA A 214 10.02 7.59 -10.81
C ALA A 214 10.54 6.34 -10.10
N PHE A 215 9.68 5.68 -9.31
CA PHE A 215 10.07 4.56 -8.47
C PHE A 215 10.58 3.38 -9.30
N ARG A 216 11.87 3.08 -9.20
CA ARG A 216 12.53 1.89 -9.78
C ARG A 216 12.11 1.62 -11.23
N ALA A 217 11.60 0.41 -11.52
CA ALA A 217 11.10 -0.01 -12.83
C ALA A 217 9.65 0.44 -13.09
N MET A 218 9.11 1.37 -12.31
CA MET A 218 7.73 1.83 -12.43
C MET A 218 6.74 0.66 -12.56
N PRO A 219 6.75 -0.31 -11.62
CA PRO A 219 5.80 -1.40 -11.67
C PRO A 219 4.39 -0.84 -11.59
N ASP A 220 3.47 -1.38 -12.38
CA ASP A 220 2.07 -1.01 -12.38
C ASP A 220 1.76 0.45 -12.80
N PHE A 221 2.71 1.15 -13.42
CA PHE A 221 2.49 2.47 -14.00
C PHE A 221 2.19 2.42 -15.49
N TRP A 222 1.23 3.25 -15.91
CA TRP A 222 0.86 3.52 -17.30
C TRP A 222 1.41 4.90 -17.69
N PRO A 223 2.56 5.02 -18.35
CA PRO A 223 3.30 6.29 -18.49
C PRO A 223 2.50 7.43 -19.12
N ASP A 224 1.77 7.18 -20.20
CA ASP A 224 0.94 8.17 -20.89
C ASP A 224 -0.29 8.58 -20.06
N GLU A 225 -0.97 7.62 -19.44
CA GLU A 225 -2.10 7.85 -18.56
C GLU A 225 -1.67 8.57 -17.28
N TRP A 226 -0.46 8.29 -16.79
CA TRP A 226 0.12 9.02 -15.68
C TRP A 226 0.33 10.50 -16.05
N VAL A 227 0.93 10.78 -17.22
CA VAL A 227 1.08 12.15 -17.74
C VAL A 227 -0.29 12.84 -17.90
N ARG A 228 -1.30 12.12 -18.44
CA ARG A 228 -2.67 12.64 -18.58
C ARG A 228 -3.27 13.01 -17.22
N SER A 229 -3.15 12.11 -16.23
CA SER A 229 -3.66 12.34 -14.87
C SER A 229 -3.00 13.56 -14.21
N LEU A 230 -1.69 13.74 -14.38
CA LEU A 230 -0.98 14.90 -13.85
C LEU A 230 -1.43 16.20 -14.52
N LYS A 231 -1.71 16.20 -15.84
CA LYS A 231 -2.29 17.35 -16.54
C LYS A 231 -3.68 17.72 -16.00
N GLU A 232 -4.49 16.74 -15.65
CA GLU A 232 -5.80 16.98 -15.05
C GLU A 232 -5.67 17.56 -13.64
N ILE A 233 -4.74 17.05 -12.83
CA ILE A 233 -4.45 17.58 -11.49
C ILE A 233 -3.97 19.04 -11.55
N GLU A 234 -3.15 19.42 -12.54
CA GLU A 234 -2.68 20.80 -12.73
C GLU A 234 -3.82 21.80 -12.99
N GLN A 235 -5.02 21.33 -13.37
CA GLN A 235 -6.20 22.15 -13.56
C GLN A 235 -7.08 22.27 -12.32
N MET A 236 -6.77 21.51 -11.25
CA MET A 236 -7.53 21.56 -10.01
C MET A 236 -7.21 22.86 -9.25
N ASP A 237 -8.23 23.43 -8.60
CA ASP A 237 -8.06 24.60 -7.72
C ASP A 237 -7.42 24.13 -6.39
N VAL A 238 -6.08 24.00 -6.39
CA VAL A 238 -5.25 23.62 -5.26
C VAL A 238 -3.96 24.43 -5.24
N ASP A 239 -3.55 24.88 -4.06
CA ASP A 239 -2.33 25.66 -3.87
C ASP A 239 -1.19 24.77 -3.33
N TYR A 240 -1.55 23.66 -2.65
CA TYR A 240 -0.61 22.80 -1.96
C TYR A 240 -0.88 21.31 -2.24
N VAL A 241 0.18 20.53 -2.11
CA VAL A 241 0.16 19.06 -2.22
C VAL A 241 0.81 18.44 -0.98
N ILE A 242 0.20 17.37 -0.48
CA ILE A 242 0.79 16.44 0.46
C ILE A 242 1.06 15.15 -0.31
N SER A 243 2.33 14.85 -0.56
CA SER A 243 2.74 13.59 -1.20
C SER A 243 2.86 12.48 -0.18
N ALA A 244 2.35 11.28 -0.50
CA ALA A 244 2.44 10.13 0.41
C ALA A 244 3.87 9.61 0.60
N HIS A 245 4.78 9.95 -0.28
CA HIS A 245 6.19 9.58 -0.16
C HIS A 245 7.10 10.80 -0.10
N GLY A 246 8.15 10.70 0.69
CA GLY A 246 9.19 11.71 0.78
C GLY A 246 10.14 11.43 1.94
N PRO A 247 11.38 11.94 1.89
CA PRO A 247 12.34 11.78 2.98
C PRO A 247 11.90 12.52 4.25
N GLU A 248 12.52 12.16 5.37
CA GLU A 248 12.22 12.75 6.68
C GLU A 248 12.49 14.26 6.74
N THR A 249 13.43 14.72 5.94
CA THR A 249 13.91 16.11 5.90
C THR A 249 13.04 17.04 5.05
N GLU A 250 12.15 16.48 4.23
CA GLU A 250 11.27 17.29 3.38
C GLU A 250 10.06 17.84 4.15
N PRO A 251 9.50 18.99 3.70
CA PRO A 251 8.29 19.52 4.28
C PRO A 251 7.13 18.51 4.14
N ALA A 252 6.19 18.58 5.08
CA ALA A 252 5.00 17.73 5.02
C ALA A 252 4.00 18.16 3.94
N ILE A 253 4.15 19.38 3.43
CA ILE A 253 3.29 20.02 2.44
C ILE A 253 4.15 20.82 1.48
N ASP A 254 3.92 20.67 0.20
CA ASP A 254 4.63 21.30 -0.91
C ASP A 254 3.70 22.21 -1.70
N LEU A 255 4.27 23.10 -2.54
CA LEU A 255 3.48 23.85 -3.51
C LEU A 255 2.94 22.92 -4.60
N ALA A 256 1.75 23.21 -5.14
CA ALA A 256 1.13 22.43 -6.19
C ALA A 256 1.98 22.32 -7.47
N SER A 257 2.96 23.23 -7.66
CA SER A 257 3.90 23.20 -8.79
C SER A 257 4.69 21.89 -8.93
N ILE A 258 4.85 21.11 -7.84
CA ILE A 258 5.54 19.82 -7.89
C ILE A 258 4.84 18.81 -8.81
N VAL A 259 3.54 18.93 -9.01
CA VAL A 259 2.77 18.10 -9.96
C VAL A 259 3.30 18.30 -11.38
N LYS A 260 3.49 19.55 -11.78
CA LYS A 260 4.08 19.91 -13.08
C LYS A 260 5.53 19.45 -13.19
N GLU A 261 6.30 19.55 -12.11
CA GLU A 261 7.70 19.06 -12.11
C GLU A 261 7.74 17.56 -12.39
N GLN A 262 6.89 16.77 -11.73
CA GLN A 262 6.78 15.32 -11.94
C GLN A 262 6.33 15.00 -13.38
N ARG A 263 5.33 15.71 -13.90
CA ARG A 263 4.86 15.52 -15.28
C ARG A 263 5.97 15.81 -16.30
N VAL A 264 6.64 16.95 -16.17
CA VAL A 264 7.72 17.32 -17.09
C VAL A 264 8.87 16.31 -17.05
N TYR A 265 9.18 15.76 -15.88
CA TYR A 265 10.14 14.64 -15.79
C TYR A 265 9.72 13.43 -16.66
N LEU A 266 8.46 13.01 -16.57
CA LEU A 266 7.96 11.89 -17.35
C LEU A 266 7.97 12.18 -18.85
N GLU A 267 7.54 13.37 -19.26
CA GLU A 267 7.55 13.80 -20.66
C GLU A 267 8.98 13.87 -21.21
N ASP A 268 9.94 14.43 -20.46
CA ASP A 268 11.36 14.47 -20.83
C ASP A 268 11.95 13.04 -20.94
N LEU A 269 11.62 12.15 -20.00
CA LEU A 269 12.05 10.75 -20.01
C LEU A 269 11.53 10.01 -21.25
N MET A 270 10.22 10.09 -21.50
CA MET A 270 9.58 9.44 -22.65
C MET A 270 10.15 9.99 -23.97
N THR A 271 10.36 11.28 -24.07
CA THR A 271 10.93 11.94 -25.25
C THR A 271 12.37 11.48 -25.48
N ALA A 272 13.20 11.46 -24.45
CA ALA A 272 14.60 11.08 -24.57
C ALA A 272 14.76 9.60 -25.01
N VAL A 273 13.97 8.68 -24.44
CA VAL A 273 13.98 7.26 -24.82
C VAL A 273 13.51 7.11 -26.27
N LYS A 274 12.38 7.74 -26.63
CA LYS A 274 11.85 7.67 -27.99
C LYS A 274 12.84 8.22 -29.02
N THR A 275 13.45 9.37 -28.77
CA THR A 275 14.46 9.97 -29.64
C THR A 275 15.65 9.05 -29.88
N ALA A 276 16.15 8.39 -28.83
CA ALA A 276 17.23 7.42 -28.93
C ALA A 276 16.83 6.19 -29.76
N MET A 277 15.60 5.69 -29.59
CA MET A 277 15.06 4.58 -30.37
C MET A 277 14.89 4.96 -31.83
N ASP A 278 14.35 6.13 -32.15
CA ASP A 278 14.16 6.65 -33.52
C ASP A 278 15.53 6.87 -34.21
N SER A 279 16.61 7.10 -33.43
CA SER A 279 17.98 7.22 -33.91
C SER A 279 18.71 5.88 -34.05
N GLY A 280 18.01 4.75 -33.87
CA GLY A 280 18.54 3.39 -34.10
C GLY A 280 19.06 2.70 -32.82
N THR A 281 18.90 3.26 -31.63
CA THR A 281 19.27 2.59 -30.38
C THR A 281 18.07 1.81 -29.83
N HIS A 282 17.99 0.51 -30.13
CA HIS A 282 16.84 -0.32 -29.75
C HIS A 282 17.09 -1.27 -28.55
N SER A 283 18.35 -1.49 -28.20
CA SER A 283 18.68 -2.35 -27.06
C SER A 283 18.45 -1.61 -25.74
N PRO A 284 17.70 -2.18 -24.77
CA PRO A 284 17.52 -1.58 -23.46
C PRO A 284 18.85 -1.33 -22.74
N ASP A 285 19.83 -2.22 -22.90
CA ASP A 285 21.18 -2.05 -22.35
C ASP A 285 21.92 -0.85 -22.93
N ALA A 286 21.77 -0.59 -24.24
CA ALA A 286 22.36 0.58 -24.88
C ALA A 286 21.64 1.86 -24.45
N LEU A 287 20.30 1.86 -24.39
CA LEU A 287 19.49 2.99 -23.93
C LEU A 287 19.86 3.40 -22.49
N ARG A 288 19.97 2.45 -21.56
CA ARG A 288 20.38 2.72 -20.18
C ARG A 288 21.75 3.41 -20.06
N LYS A 289 22.65 3.15 -21.00
CA LYS A 289 23.99 3.75 -21.04
C LYS A 289 24.01 5.12 -21.70
N THR A 290 23.23 5.32 -22.75
CA THR A 290 23.28 6.49 -23.62
C THR A 290 22.27 7.58 -23.26
N VAL A 291 21.07 7.22 -22.84
CA VAL A 291 20.04 8.20 -22.43
C VAL A 291 20.41 8.81 -21.08
N LYS A 292 20.44 10.13 -21.03
CA LYS A 292 20.72 10.92 -19.81
C LYS A 292 19.73 12.07 -19.72
N LEU A 293 19.35 12.40 -18.50
CA LEU A 293 18.47 13.51 -18.19
C LEU A 293 19.17 14.48 -17.22
N PRO A 294 20.20 15.23 -17.65
CA PRO A 294 21.05 16.02 -16.75
C PRO A 294 20.29 17.07 -15.93
N LYS A 295 19.15 17.53 -16.40
CA LYS A 295 18.23 18.41 -15.68
C LYS A 295 17.82 17.86 -14.32
N TYR A 296 17.80 16.53 -14.15
CA TYR A 296 17.30 15.82 -12.96
C TYR A 296 18.42 15.15 -12.15
N LYS A 297 19.70 15.43 -12.45
CA LYS A 297 20.85 14.79 -11.81
C LYS A 297 20.87 14.92 -10.27
N ASP A 298 20.28 15.99 -9.76
CA ASP A 298 20.20 16.27 -8.32
C ASP A 298 18.90 15.76 -7.68
N TRP A 299 18.08 15.02 -8.44
CA TRP A 299 16.91 14.36 -7.92
C TRP A 299 17.29 13.06 -7.22
N GLN A 300 16.55 12.71 -6.17
CA GLN A 300 16.78 11.49 -5.40
C GLN A 300 16.73 10.25 -6.30
N TYR A 301 17.65 9.34 -6.07
CA TYR A 301 17.81 8.07 -6.78
C TYR A 301 18.05 8.19 -8.30
N TYR A 302 18.54 9.34 -8.78
CA TYR A 302 18.78 9.55 -10.21
C TYR A 302 19.70 8.47 -10.80
N GLU A 303 20.85 8.20 -10.18
CA GLU A 303 21.80 7.21 -10.69
C GLU A 303 21.28 5.78 -10.60
N GLU A 304 20.53 5.46 -9.53
CA GLU A 304 20.07 4.10 -9.27
C GLU A 304 18.81 3.76 -10.07
N TRP A 305 17.86 4.70 -10.20
CA TRP A 305 16.54 4.38 -10.75
C TRP A 305 16.30 4.90 -12.17
N LEU A 306 17.01 5.94 -12.62
CA LEU A 306 16.86 6.40 -14.00
C LEU A 306 17.11 5.28 -15.04
N PRO A 307 18.13 4.41 -14.90
CA PRO A 307 18.31 3.30 -15.84
C PRO A 307 17.11 2.34 -15.90
N MET A 308 16.44 2.12 -14.75
CA MET A 308 15.23 1.29 -14.68
C MET A 308 14.03 2.01 -15.30
N ASN A 309 13.91 3.32 -15.10
CA ASN A 309 12.88 4.14 -15.73
C ASN A 309 13.01 4.11 -17.26
N ILE A 310 14.24 4.24 -17.79
CA ILE A 310 14.53 4.17 -19.22
C ILE A 310 14.09 2.81 -19.80
N GLU A 311 14.45 1.72 -19.14
CA GLU A 311 14.05 0.37 -19.56
C GLU A 311 12.53 0.18 -19.55
N ARG A 312 11.85 0.70 -18.53
CA ARG A 312 10.38 0.65 -18.45
C ARG A 312 9.70 1.43 -19.57
N ILE A 313 10.22 2.63 -19.92
CA ILE A 313 9.69 3.42 -21.04
C ILE A 313 9.98 2.73 -22.38
N TRP A 314 11.17 2.12 -22.53
CA TRP A 314 11.44 1.28 -23.70
C TRP A 314 10.43 0.14 -23.81
N ALA A 315 10.16 -0.58 -22.72
CA ALA A 315 9.18 -1.67 -22.68
C ALA A 315 7.76 -1.16 -23.04
N TYR A 316 7.38 -0.02 -22.52
CA TYR A 316 6.11 0.62 -22.83
C TYR A 316 5.97 0.91 -24.34
N PHE A 317 6.98 1.51 -24.99
CA PHE A 317 6.94 1.77 -26.44
C PHE A 317 6.99 0.51 -27.28
N HIS A 318 7.54 -0.57 -26.75
CA HIS A 318 7.68 -1.84 -27.49
C HIS A 318 6.45 -2.75 -27.37
N MET A 319 5.84 -2.78 -26.19
CA MET A 319 4.77 -3.71 -25.85
C MET A 319 3.41 -3.02 -25.63
N GLY A 320 3.37 -1.69 -25.45
CA GLY A 320 2.15 -0.91 -25.26
C GLY A 320 1.55 -0.99 -23.84
N TRP A 321 2.34 -1.44 -22.85
CA TRP A 321 1.86 -1.57 -21.46
C TRP A 321 2.99 -1.50 -20.43
#